data_eff30af3d0fdc2862ced0125ebf41689
#
_entry.id   eff30af3d0fdc2862ced0125ebf41689
#
_cell.length_a   1.000
_cell.length_b   1.000
_cell.length_c   1.000
_cell.angle_alpha   90.00
_cell.angle_beta   90.00
_cell.angle_gamma   90.00
#
_symmetry.space_group_name_H-M   'P 1'
#
loop_
_entity.id
_entity.type
_entity.pdbx_description
1 polymer ?
#
loop_
_entity_poly.entity_id
_entity_poly.type
_entity_poly.pdbx_seq_one_letter_code
_entity_poly.pdbx_strand_id
1 'polypeptide(L)'
;MLLLWSIALLVDWPWLVRLSQLVAAVAGIAFAGLTLRLQGGRRRARADATYRYWQLGLSFSIFALFLLSTVALWPAAAEIDGWTLFFGISLVAGGYLPFIAGMIYKIVPFLAWLHLQSCGQAKLPAPAMNKILADAEANRQWLAYAGALGLLLAAVLFPRWLAVPAGLAFAAANGWLWLNLWCAFRRYGRYRADILNKLAVL
;
A
#
# COMPACT_ATOMS: atom_id res chain seq x y z
N MET A 1 16.43 9.71 14.88
CA MET A 1 15.95 8.51 15.58
C MET A 1 16.49 7.21 15.00
N LEU A 2 16.37 6.93 13.70
CA LEU A 2 16.90 5.71 13.08
C LEU A 2 18.43 5.56 13.28
N LEU A 3 19.19 6.64 13.14
CA LEU A 3 20.63 6.65 13.40
C LEU A 3 20.98 6.31 14.86
N LEU A 4 20.24 6.86 15.82
CA LEU A 4 20.42 6.53 17.24
C LEU A 4 20.11 5.07 17.51
N TRP A 5 19.07 4.52 16.88
CA TRP A 5 18.76 3.09 16.99
C TRP A 5 19.86 2.23 16.40
N SER A 6 20.37 2.58 15.21
CA SER A 6 21.48 1.84 14.58
C SER A 6 22.76 1.88 15.43
N ILE A 7 23.09 3.05 15.97
CA ILE A 7 24.26 3.21 16.87
C ILE A 7 24.05 2.41 18.17
N ALA A 8 22.87 2.46 18.76
CA ALA A 8 22.55 1.72 19.97
C ALA A 8 22.66 0.20 19.80
N LEU A 9 22.28 -0.32 18.60
CA LEU A 9 22.47 -1.72 18.23
C LEU A 9 23.96 -2.08 18.05
N LEU A 10 24.75 -1.19 17.45
CA LEU A 10 26.21 -1.43 17.23
C LEU A 10 27.01 -1.40 18.53
N VAL A 11 26.58 -0.60 19.51
CA VAL A 11 27.26 -0.45 20.82
C VAL A 11 26.70 -1.44 21.85
N ASP A 12 25.70 -2.25 21.48
CA ASP A 12 25.02 -3.22 22.34
C ASP A 12 24.46 -2.59 23.65
N TRP A 13 23.76 -1.47 23.50
CA TRP A 13 23.16 -0.71 24.60
C TRP A 13 21.64 -0.95 24.67
N PRO A 14 21.16 -1.99 25.36
CA PRO A 14 19.77 -2.47 25.24
C PRO A 14 18.72 -1.43 25.71
N TRP A 15 19.01 -0.62 26.72
CA TRP A 15 18.08 0.42 27.15
C TRP A 15 17.92 1.55 26.10
N LEU A 16 19.00 1.91 25.42
CA LEU A 16 18.98 2.93 24.37
C LEU A 16 18.26 2.41 23.11
N VAL A 17 18.40 1.12 22.80
CA VAL A 17 17.64 0.46 21.74
C VAL A 17 16.13 0.54 22.05
N ARG A 18 15.70 0.16 23.24
CA ARG A 18 14.29 0.23 23.66
C ARG A 18 13.74 1.65 23.64
N LEU A 19 14.50 2.61 24.16
CA LEU A 19 14.09 4.01 24.15
C LEU A 19 13.93 4.55 22.73
N SER A 20 14.87 4.26 21.83
CA SER A 20 14.79 4.68 20.43
C SER A 20 13.63 4.03 19.68
N GLN A 21 13.32 2.76 19.96
CA GLN A 21 12.13 2.07 19.43
C GLN A 21 10.83 2.72 19.88
N LEU A 22 10.70 3.03 21.18
CA LEU A 22 9.52 3.68 21.73
C LEU A 22 9.31 5.08 21.16
N VAL A 23 10.37 5.89 21.08
CA VAL A 23 10.29 7.23 20.50
C VAL A 23 9.92 7.16 19.01
N ALA A 24 10.52 6.24 18.26
CA ALA A 24 10.16 6.03 16.84
C ALA A 24 8.71 5.57 16.68
N ALA A 25 8.25 4.66 17.55
CA ALA A 25 6.87 4.18 17.53
C ALA A 25 5.87 5.30 17.85
N VAL A 26 6.11 6.09 18.89
CA VAL A 26 5.24 7.23 19.27
C VAL A 26 5.19 8.26 18.14
N ALA A 27 6.33 8.64 17.58
CA ALA A 27 6.39 9.59 16.47
C ALA A 27 5.65 9.05 15.21
N GLY A 28 5.84 7.78 14.88
CA GLY A 28 5.17 7.13 13.75
C GLY A 28 3.65 7.00 13.96
N ILE A 29 3.21 6.62 15.15
CA ILE A 29 1.78 6.54 15.50
C ILE A 29 1.15 7.94 15.43
N ALA A 30 1.81 8.95 15.99
CA ALA A 30 1.33 10.33 15.94
C ALA A 30 1.22 10.84 14.49
N PHE A 31 2.24 10.60 13.65
CA PHE A 31 2.20 10.94 12.23
C PHE A 31 1.07 10.23 11.49
N ALA A 32 0.95 8.92 11.66
CA ALA A 32 -0.08 8.13 10.98
C ALA A 32 -1.49 8.51 11.46
N GLY A 33 -1.69 8.72 12.76
CA GLY A 33 -2.95 9.16 13.36
C GLY A 33 -3.37 10.55 12.87
N LEU A 34 -2.41 11.51 12.83
CA LEU A 34 -2.66 12.84 12.28
C LEU A 34 -3.04 12.76 10.80
N THR A 35 -2.33 11.94 10.01
CA THR A 35 -2.62 11.74 8.59
C THR A 35 -4.01 11.15 8.37
N LEU A 36 -4.42 10.14 9.16
CA LEU A 36 -5.78 9.58 9.11
C LEU A 36 -6.84 10.63 9.47
N ARG A 37 -6.58 11.44 10.49
CA ARG A 37 -7.48 12.52 10.90
C ARG A 37 -7.65 13.57 9.79
N LEU A 38 -6.56 14.00 9.15
CA LEU A 38 -6.59 14.93 8.03
C LEU A 38 -7.30 14.33 6.81
N GLN A 39 -7.10 13.03 6.55
CA GLN A 39 -7.81 12.33 5.49
C GLN A 39 -9.31 12.24 5.75
N GLY A 40 -9.75 12.12 7.00
CA GLY A 40 -11.17 12.13 7.40
C GLY A 40 -11.88 13.46 7.14
N GLY A 41 -11.17 14.59 7.18
CA GLY A 41 -11.67 15.94 6.89
C GLY A 41 -11.84 16.28 5.40
N ARG A 42 -11.75 15.32 4.49
CA ARG A 42 -11.85 15.53 3.04
C ARG A 42 -13.23 16.03 2.61
N ARG A 43 -13.23 17.04 1.72
CA ARG A 43 -14.48 17.57 1.11
C ARG A 43 -15.06 16.69 0.00
N ARG A 44 -14.29 15.71 -0.54
CA ARG A 44 -14.76 14.81 -1.61
C ARG A 44 -15.59 13.67 -1.03
N ALA A 45 -16.84 13.54 -1.48
CA ALA A 45 -17.78 12.52 -1.03
C ALA A 45 -17.39 11.08 -1.47
N ARG A 46 -16.71 10.90 -2.61
CA ARG A 46 -16.30 9.58 -3.09
C ARG A 46 -14.84 9.30 -2.76
N ALA A 47 -14.61 8.22 -2.00
CA ALA A 47 -13.28 7.68 -1.75
C ALA A 47 -12.78 6.95 -3.00
N ASP A 48 -11.64 7.39 -3.54
CA ASP A 48 -10.92 6.64 -4.58
C ASP A 48 -10.20 5.42 -3.98
N ALA A 49 -9.76 4.49 -4.83
CA ALA A 49 -9.05 3.30 -4.36
C ALA A 49 -7.76 3.66 -3.61
N THR A 50 -7.03 4.68 -4.06
CA THR A 50 -5.82 5.19 -3.41
C THR A 50 -6.07 5.55 -1.95
N TYR A 51 -7.18 6.25 -1.65
CA TYR A 51 -7.56 6.60 -0.31
C TYR A 51 -7.75 5.37 0.60
N ARG A 52 -8.45 4.34 0.10
CA ARG A 52 -8.68 3.10 0.85
C ARG A 52 -7.37 2.35 1.14
N TYR A 53 -6.47 2.30 0.17
CA TYR A 53 -5.14 1.72 0.35
C TYR A 53 -4.31 2.47 1.39
N TRP A 54 -4.37 3.81 1.37
CA TRP A 54 -3.68 4.63 2.36
C TRP A 54 -4.25 4.44 3.77
N GLN A 55 -5.57 4.36 3.91
CA GLN A 55 -6.19 4.05 5.20
C GLN A 55 -5.76 2.69 5.73
N LEU A 56 -5.75 1.66 4.87
CA LEU A 56 -5.29 0.33 5.25
C LEU A 56 -3.82 0.38 5.70
N GLY A 57 -2.95 0.98 4.88
CA GLY A 57 -1.52 1.11 5.17
C GLY A 57 -1.24 1.85 6.47
N LEU A 58 -1.88 3.01 6.70
CA LEU A 58 -1.71 3.78 7.94
C LEU A 58 -2.21 3.02 9.17
N SER A 59 -3.37 2.36 9.07
CA SER A 59 -3.92 1.57 10.18
C SER A 59 -3.00 0.42 10.57
N PHE A 60 -2.48 -0.32 9.58
CA PHE A 60 -1.53 -1.40 9.83
C PHE A 60 -0.15 -0.90 10.27
N SER A 61 0.29 0.27 9.81
CA SER A 61 1.52 0.91 10.33
C SER A 61 1.38 1.26 11.81
N ILE A 62 0.25 1.84 12.23
CA ILE A 62 -0.04 2.09 13.65
C ILE A 62 -0.02 0.78 14.43
N PHE A 63 -0.67 -0.26 13.91
CA PHE A 63 -0.71 -1.57 14.55
C PHE A 63 0.68 -2.21 14.67
N ALA A 64 1.49 -2.19 13.62
CA ALA A 64 2.85 -2.69 13.65
C ALA A 64 3.75 -1.92 14.64
N LEU A 65 3.61 -0.58 14.69
CA LEU A 65 4.34 0.24 15.66
C LEU A 65 3.88 -0.02 17.10
N PHE A 66 2.61 -0.35 17.31
CA PHE A 66 2.11 -0.81 18.60
C PHE A 66 2.75 -2.14 18.99
N LEU A 67 2.81 -3.11 18.07
CA LEU A 67 3.50 -4.38 18.31
C LEU A 67 4.99 -4.17 18.62
N LEU A 68 5.68 -3.27 17.93
CA LEU A 68 7.07 -2.91 18.23
C LEU A 68 7.22 -2.34 19.64
N SER A 69 6.27 -1.48 20.04
CA SER A 69 6.26 -0.91 21.40
C SER A 69 6.06 -1.98 22.47
N THR A 70 5.24 -3.00 22.18
CA THR A 70 5.01 -4.12 23.09
C THR A 70 6.32 -4.87 23.38
N VAL A 71 7.11 -5.18 22.35
CA VAL A 71 8.43 -5.84 22.53
C VAL A 71 9.43 -4.93 23.25
N ALA A 72 9.41 -3.62 22.99
CA ALA A 72 10.28 -2.69 23.67
C ALA A 72 10.00 -2.62 25.19
N LEU A 73 8.73 -2.73 25.59
CA LEU A 73 8.30 -2.72 26.99
C LEU A 73 8.38 -4.12 27.64
N TRP A 74 8.07 -5.14 26.88
CA TRP A 74 8.04 -6.54 27.34
C TRP A 74 8.76 -7.44 26.34
N PRO A 75 10.09 -7.59 26.47
CA PRO A 75 10.92 -8.36 25.51
C PRO A 75 10.50 -9.80 25.33
N ALA A 76 9.96 -10.45 26.35
CA ALA A 76 9.46 -11.82 26.28
C ALA A 76 8.31 -12.00 25.26
N ALA A 77 7.64 -10.93 24.86
CA ALA A 77 6.64 -10.99 23.79
C ALA A 77 7.26 -11.44 22.45
N ALA A 78 8.53 -11.16 22.19
CA ALA A 78 9.23 -11.60 20.99
C ALA A 78 9.47 -13.12 20.95
N GLU A 79 9.42 -13.81 22.08
CA GLU A 79 9.60 -15.26 22.22
C GLU A 79 8.30 -16.02 21.93
N ILE A 80 7.16 -15.33 21.81
CA ILE A 80 5.88 -15.96 21.47
C ILE A 80 5.95 -16.48 20.03
N ASP A 81 5.57 -17.76 19.84
CA ASP A 81 5.55 -18.39 18.54
C ASP A 81 4.73 -17.58 17.53
N GLY A 82 5.33 -17.33 16.37
CA GLY A 82 4.70 -16.57 15.29
C GLY A 82 4.74 -15.03 15.44
N TRP A 83 5.23 -14.49 16.56
CA TRP A 83 5.28 -13.03 16.78
C TRP A 83 6.02 -12.28 15.67
N THR A 84 7.21 -12.76 15.32
CA THR A 84 8.04 -12.14 14.28
C THR A 84 7.34 -12.14 12.92
N LEU A 85 6.67 -13.25 12.60
CA LEU A 85 5.91 -13.39 11.35
C LEU A 85 4.69 -12.45 11.35
N PHE A 86 3.97 -12.39 12.47
CA PHE A 86 2.79 -11.52 12.63
C PHE A 86 3.16 -10.04 12.50
N PHE A 87 4.27 -9.63 13.15
CA PHE A 87 4.81 -8.29 13.02
C PHE A 87 5.26 -8.00 11.58
N GLY A 88 5.99 -8.92 10.95
CA GLY A 88 6.46 -8.77 9.57
C GLY A 88 5.31 -8.65 8.56
N ILE A 89 4.27 -9.47 8.67
CA ILE A 89 3.07 -9.38 7.83
C ILE A 89 2.37 -8.03 8.06
N SER A 90 2.20 -7.62 9.31
CA SER A 90 1.54 -6.35 9.64
C SER A 90 2.29 -5.14 9.10
N LEU A 91 3.62 -5.15 9.20
CA LEU A 91 4.46 -4.05 8.74
C LEU A 91 4.58 -4.01 7.22
N VAL A 92 4.91 -5.14 6.59
CA VAL A 92 5.22 -5.19 5.15
C VAL A 92 3.93 -5.31 4.34
N ALA A 93 3.15 -6.38 4.56
CA ALA A 93 1.95 -6.63 3.79
C ALA A 93 0.78 -5.71 4.20
N GLY A 94 0.66 -5.38 5.48
CA GLY A 94 -0.36 -4.46 5.98
C GLY A 94 0.01 -2.98 5.82
N GLY A 95 1.26 -2.61 6.09
CA GLY A 95 1.76 -1.24 6.05
C GLY A 95 2.29 -0.82 4.69
N TYR A 96 3.47 -1.29 4.29
CA TYR A 96 4.17 -0.76 3.11
C TYR A 96 3.51 -1.07 1.77
N LEU A 97 3.11 -2.31 1.51
CA LEU A 97 2.55 -2.72 0.22
C LEU A 97 1.26 -1.97 -0.15
N PRO A 98 0.32 -1.67 0.76
CA PRO A 98 -0.83 -0.84 0.45
C PRO A 98 -0.47 0.56 -0.03
N PHE A 99 0.54 1.22 0.55
CA PHE A 99 0.99 2.52 0.07
C PHE A 99 1.49 2.43 -1.37
N ILE A 100 2.31 1.43 -1.67
CA ILE A 100 2.85 1.22 -3.03
C ILE A 100 1.71 0.97 -4.01
N ALA A 101 0.79 0.04 -3.70
CA ALA A 101 -0.35 -0.27 -4.55
C ALA A 101 -1.26 0.94 -4.78
N GLY A 102 -1.58 1.69 -3.73
CA GLY A 102 -2.38 2.90 -3.80
C GLY A 102 -1.73 3.99 -4.67
N MET A 103 -0.41 4.16 -4.56
CA MET A 103 0.33 5.12 -5.38
C MET A 103 0.39 4.69 -6.84
N ILE A 104 0.60 3.40 -7.13
CA ILE A 104 0.60 2.87 -8.50
C ILE A 104 -0.75 3.14 -9.18
N TYR A 105 -1.87 2.90 -8.50
CA TYR A 105 -3.21 3.18 -9.02
C TYR A 105 -3.47 4.65 -9.33
N LYS A 106 -2.70 5.56 -8.76
CA LYS A 106 -2.79 7.00 -9.04
C LYS A 106 -1.78 7.46 -10.09
N ILE A 107 -0.55 7.01 -9.96
CA ILE A 107 0.57 7.46 -10.82
C ILE A 107 0.42 6.93 -12.24
N VAL A 108 0.10 5.64 -12.41
CA VAL A 108 0.03 5.02 -13.75
C VAL A 108 -1.01 5.69 -14.66
N PRO A 109 -2.29 5.84 -14.25
CA PRO A 109 -3.26 6.51 -15.13
C PRO A 109 -2.96 8.00 -15.33
N PHE A 110 -2.34 8.66 -14.35
CA PHE A 110 -1.92 10.07 -14.48
C PHE A 110 -0.82 10.23 -15.52
N LEU A 111 0.23 9.43 -15.46
CA LEU A 111 1.33 9.49 -16.44
C LEU A 111 0.84 9.12 -17.85
N ALA A 112 -0.01 8.10 -17.96
CA ALA A 112 -0.62 7.72 -19.22
C ALA A 112 -1.47 8.86 -19.81
N TRP A 113 -2.27 9.52 -18.97
CA TRP A 113 -3.07 10.67 -19.37
C TRP A 113 -2.20 11.86 -19.81
N LEU A 114 -1.16 12.20 -19.04
CA LEU A 114 -0.24 13.29 -19.34
C LEU A 114 0.45 13.06 -20.69
N HIS A 115 0.91 11.84 -20.95
CA HIS A 115 1.53 11.49 -22.22
C HIS A 115 0.54 11.52 -23.40
N LEU A 116 -0.71 11.06 -23.22
CA LEU A 116 -1.73 11.17 -24.26
C LEU A 116 -2.08 12.62 -24.56
N GLN A 117 -2.08 13.49 -23.56
CA GLN A 117 -2.32 14.91 -23.73
C GLN A 117 -1.20 15.58 -24.55
N SER A 118 0.06 15.24 -24.28
CA SER A 118 1.19 15.72 -25.08
C SER A 118 1.17 15.21 -26.52
N CYS A 119 0.77 13.94 -26.72
CA CYS A 119 0.60 13.37 -28.06
C CYS A 119 -0.48 14.09 -28.88
N GLY A 120 -1.56 14.58 -28.24
CA GLY A 120 -2.66 15.29 -28.89
C GLY A 120 -2.34 16.71 -29.34
N GLN A 121 -1.13 17.23 -29.06
CA GLN A 121 -0.63 18.57 -29.46
C GLN A 121 -1.62 19.72 -29.19
N ALA A 122 -2.35 19.66 -28.08
CA ALA A 122 -3.45 20.55 -27.72
C ALA A 122 -4.64 20.60 -28.73
N LYS A 123 -4.58 19.88 -29.85
CA LYS A 123 -5.67 19.79 -30.84
C LYS A 123 -6.72 18.76 -30.46
N LEU A 124 -6.31 17.65 -29.84
CA LEU A 124 -7.20 16.56 -29.43
C LEU A 124 -7.10 16.35 -27.91
N PRO A 125 -8.25 16.37 -27.18
CA PRO A 125 -8.26 16.14 -25.75
C PRO A 125 -7.94 14.69 -25.42
N ALA A 126 -7.10 14.44 -24.39
CA ALA A 126 -6.85 13.12 -23.86
C ALA A 126 -8.11 12.58 -23.14
N PRO A 127 -8.35 11.25 -23.20
CA PRO A 127 -9.43 10.63 -22.43
C PRO A 127 -9.24 10.82 -20.93
N ALA A 128 -10.34 10.90 -20.18
CA ALA A 128 -10.27 11.02 -18.72
C ALA A 128 -9.50 9.84 -18.10
N MET A 129 -8.72 10.07 -17.05
CA MET A 129 -7.90 9.05 -16.36
C MET A 129 -8.68 7.81 -15.96
N ASN A 130 -9.94 7.97 -15.56
CA ASN A 130 -10.84 6.86 -15.20
C ASN A 130 -11.19 5.92 -16.38
N LYS A 131 -11.04 6.38 -17.64
CA LYS A 131 -11.17 5.52 -18.82
C LYS A 131 -9.93 4.64 -19.05
N ILE A 132 -8.77 5.06 -18.55
CA ILE A 132 -7.53 4.29 -18.62
C ILE A 132 -7.54 3.21 -17.56
N LEU A 133 -7.89 3.57 -16.31
CA LEU A 133 -8.01 2.66 -15.19
C LEU A 133 -9.19 3.08 -14.31
N ALA A 134 -10.23 2.25 -14.26
CA ALA A 134 -11.45 2.55 -13.54
C ALA A 134 -11.29 2.36 -12.03
N ASP A 135 -11.79 3.30 -11.22
CA ASP A 135 -11.80 3.20 -9.76
C ASP A 135 -12.49 1.91 -9.26
N ALA A 136 -13.50 1.41 -10.00
CA ALA A 136 -14.18 0.17 -9.66
C ALA A 136 -13.25 -1.06 -9.74
N GLU A 137 -12.35 -1.12 -10.73
CA GLU A 137 -11.37 -2.20 -10.88
C GLU A 137 -10.39 -2.19 -9.71
N ALA A 138 -9.87 -1.01 -9.37
CA ALA A 138 -8.96 -0.80 -8.25
C ALA A 138 -9.62 -1.11 -6.88
N ASN A 139 -10.90 -0.76 -6.71
CA ASN A 139 -11.64 -1.06 -5.49
C ASN A 139 -11.91 -2.57 -5.30
N ARG A 140 -12.21 -3.30 -6.38
CA ARG A 140 -12.38 -4.77 -6.32
C ARG A 140 -11.08 -5.46 -5.91
N GLN A 141 -9.97 -5.03 -6.49
CA GLN A 141 -8.66 -5.57 -6.13
C GLN A 141 -8.29 -5.20 -4.69
N TRP A 142 -8.62 -4.00 -4.20
CA TRP A 142 -8.43 -3.63 -2.80
C TRP A 142 -9.18 -4.59 -1.85
N LEU A 143 -10.43 -4.96 -2.15
CA LEU A 143 -11.18 -5.92 -1.34
C LEU A 143 -10.52 -7.30 -1.32
N ALA A 144 -10.05 -7.78 -2.49
CA ALA A 144 -9.32 -9.04 -2.57
C ALA A 144 -8.01 -8.99 -1.76
N TYR A 145 -7.29 -7.87 -1.84
CA TYR A 145 -6.06 -7.64 -1.08
C TYR A 145 -6.32 -7.64 0.44
N ALA A 146 -7.31 -6.89 0.89
CA ALA A 146 -7.66 -6.81 2.30
C ALA A 146 -8.11 -8.18 2.85
N GLY A 147 -8.89 -8.95 2.09
CA GLY A 147 -9.27 -10.32 2.44
C GLY A 147 -8.07 -11.27 2.51
N ALA A 148 -7.16 -11.21 1.54
CA ALA A 148 -5.94 -12.00 1.52
C ALA A 148 -4.99 -11.65 2.68
N LEU A 149 -4.88 -10.37 3.03
CA LEU A 149 -4.12 -9.91 4.19
C LEU A 149 -4.70 -10.45 5.50
N GLY A 150 -6.04 -10.40 5.66
CA GLY A 150 -6.71 -11.00 6.82
C GLY A 150 -6.44 -12.50 6.91
N LEU A 151 -6.46 -13.21 5.78
CA LEU A 151 -6.14 -14.63 5.72
C LEU A 151 -4.67 -14.92 6.06
N LEU A 152 -3.72 -14.07 5.65
CA LEU A 152 -2.31 -14.18 6.05
C LEU A 152 -2.13 -14.03 7.56
N LEU A 153 -2.82 -13.06 8.18
CA LEU A 153 -2.76 -12.89 9.64
C LEU A 153 -3.38 -14.08 10.37
N ALA A 154 -4.50 -14.61 9.88
CA ALA A 154 -5.10 -15.82 10.42
C ALA A 154 -4.18 -17.06 10.26
N ALA A 155 -3.39 -17.12 9.19
CA ALA A 155 -2.45 -18.20 8.95
C ALA A 155 -1.31 -18.24 9.99
N VAL A 156 -0.98 -17.14 10.65
CA VAL A 156 -0.01 -17.15 11.76
C VAL A 156 -0.56 -17.94 12.95
N LEU A 157 -1.88 -17.84 13.20
CA LEU A 157 -2.54 -18.56 14.31
C LEU A 157 -2.81 -20.03 13.95
N PHE A 158 -3.10 -20.32 12.68
CA PHE A 158 -3.45 -21.65 12.19
C PHE A 158 -2.59 -22.04 10.98
N PRO A 159 -1.24 -22.14 11.12
CA PRO A 159 -0.33 -22.30 9.98
C PRO A 159 -0.57 -23.60 9.22
N ARG A 160 -0.91 -24.69 9.91
CA ARG A 160 -1.12 -26.00 9.30
C ARG A 160 -2.22 -26.02 8.22
N TRP A 161 -3.26 -25.21 8.39
CA TRP A 161 -4.43 -25.19 7.49
C TRP A 161 -4.45 -24.00 6.55
N LEU A 162 -3.95 -22.85 7.00
CA LEU A 162 -4.12 -21.59 6.30
C LEU A 162 -2.87 -21.09 5.60
N ALA A 163 -1.67 -21.64 5.86
CA ALA A 163 -0.43 -21.10 5.25
C ALA A 163 -0.47 -21.12 3.72
N VAL A 164 -0.82 -22.28 3.12
CA VAL A 164 -0.89 -22.42 1.67
C VAL A 164 -2.02 -21.58 1.05
N PRO A 165 -3.29 -21.70 1.49
CA PRO A 165 -4.37 -20.90 0.91
C PRO A 165 -4.19 -19.40 1.13
N ALA A 166 -3.61 -18.96 2.25
CA ALA A 166 -3.30 -17.55 2.48
C ALA A 166 -2.23 -17.02 1.52
N GLY A 167 -1.15 -17.79 1.33
CA GLY A 167 -0.09 -17.45 0.38
C GLY A 167 -0.62 -17.35 -1.06
N LEU A 168 -1.44 -18.31 -1.49
CA LEU A 168 -2.06 -18.31 -2.82
C LEU A 168 -3.04 -17.15 -2.99
N ALA A 169 -3.89 -16.86 -1.99
CA ALA A 169 -4.81 -15.73 -2.02
C ALA A 169 -4.05 -14.40 -2.12
N PHE A 170 -2.96 -14.26 -1.37
CA PHE A 170 -2.15 -13.03 -1.41
C PHE A 170 -1.40 -12.88 -2.73
N ALA A 171 -0.86 -13.97 -3.28
CA ALA A 171 -0.25 -13.97 -4.62
C ALA A 171 -1.28 -13.62 -5.70
N ALA A 172 -2.49 -14.19 -5.64
CA ALA A 172 -3.57 -13.90 -6.58
C ALA A 172 -4.03 -12.43 -6.49
N ALA A 173 -4.17 -11.88 -5.29
CA ALA A 173 -4.55 -10.48 -5.09
C ALA A 173 -3.51 -9.50 -5.68
N ASN A 174 -2.22 -9.80 -5.51
CA ASN A 174 -1.14 -9.01 -6.11
C ASN A 174 -1.01 -9.25 -7.62
N GLY A 175 -1.23 -10.47 -8.09
CA GLY A 175 -1.34 -10.79 -9.51
C GLY A 175 -2.48 -10.02 -10.19
N TRP A 176 -3.60 -9.83 -9.50
CA TRP A 176 -4.71 -8.99 -10.00
C TRP A 176 -4.31 -7.52 -10.18
N LEU A 177 -3.47 -6.97 -9.29
CA LEU A 177 -2.88 -5.63 -9.49
C LEU A 177 -2.14 -5.56 -10.84
N TRP A 178 -1.28 -6.55 -11.13
CA TRP A 178 -0.56 -6.63 -12.40
C TRP A 178 -1.48 -6.74 -13.61
N LEU A 179 -2.55 -7.52 -13.51
CA LEU A 179 -3.55 -7.62 -14.58
C LEU A 179 -4.25 -6.28 -14.84
N ASN A 180 -4.61 -5.54 -13.79
CA ASN A 180 -5.20 -4.21 -13.92
C ASN A 180 -4.25 -3.22 -14.60
N LEU A 181 -2.96 -3.26 -14.23
CA LEU A 181 -1.94 -2.42 -14.86
C LEU A 181 -1.71 -2.79 -16.34
N TRP A 182 -1.68 -4.08 -16.65
CA TRP A 182 -1.59 -4.56 -18.01
C TRP A 182 -2.76 -4.10 -18.87
N CYS A 183 -3.99 -4.21 -18.35
CA CYS A 183 -5.19 -3.71 -19.02
C CYS A 183 -5.13 -2.19 -19.24
N ALA A 184 -4.64 -1.42 -18.25
CA ALA A 184 -4.45 0.02 -18.37
C ALA A 184 -3.43 0.36 -19.47
N PHE A 185 -2.32 -0.38 -19.54
CA PHE A 185 -1.30 -0.21 -20.58
C PHE A 185 -1.85 -0.50 -21.99
N ARG A 186 -2.65 -1.57 -22.13
CA ARG A 186 -3.31 -1.89 -23.41
C ARG A 186 -4.32 -0.82 -23.83
N ARG A 187 -5.09 -0.27 -22.88
CA ARG A 187 -6.02 0.84 -23.15
C ARG A 187 -5.26 2.10 -23.57
N TYR A 188 -4.18 2.42 -22.88
CA TYR A 188 -3.28 3.53 -23.25
C TYR A 188 -2.78 3.38 -24.69
N GLY A 189 -2.30 2.22 -25.10
CA GLY A 189 -1.83 1.95 -26.48
C GLY A 189 -2.92 2.20 -27.53
N ARG A 190 -4.16 1.78 -27.26
CA ARG A 190 -5.30 2.03 -28.15
C ARG A 190 -5.62 3.52 -28.28
N TYR A 191 -5.69 4.24 -27.17
CA TYR A 191 -5.95 5.69 -27.18
C TYR A 191 -4.86 6.47 -27.90
N ARG A 192 -3.59 6.06 -27.71
CA ARG A 192 -2.46 6.66 -28.41
C ARG A 192 -2.58 6.49 -29.93
N ALA A 193 -2.87 5.28 -30.39
CA ALA A 193 -3.05 4.99 -31.81
C ALA A 193 -4.21 5.81 -32.41
N ASP A 194 -5.35 5.90 -31.71
CA ASP A 194 -6.50 6.69 -32.13
C ASP A 194 -6.19 8.19 -32.26
N ILE A 195 -5.45 8.76 -31.30
CA ILE A 195 -5.02 10.17 -31.35
C ILE A 195 -4.10 10.40 -32.52
N LEU A 196 -3.11 9.54 -32.77
CA LEU A 196 -2.17 9.70 -33.86
C LEU A 196 -2.86 9.58 -35.23
N ASN A 197 -3.79 8.64 -35.38
CA ASN A 197 -4.58 8.50 -36.61
C ASN A 197 -5.44 9.73 -36.90
N LYS A 198 -6.09 10.31 -35.86
CA LYS A 198 -6.86 11.54 -36.02
C LYS A 198 -6.01 12.76 -36.37
N LEU A 199 -4.81 12.84 -35.82
CA LEU A 199 -3.86 13.93 -36.15
C LEU A 199 -3.34 13.83 -37.59
N ALA A 200 -3.22 12.61 -38.13
CA ALA A 200 -2.79 12.41 -39.52
C ALA A 200 -3.82 12.84 -40.56
N VAL A 201 -5.09 13.01 -40.14
CA VAL A 201 -6.22 13.42 -41.01
C VAL A 201 -6.54 14.91 -40.88
N LEU A 202 -5.97 15.61 -39.88
CA LEU A 202 -6.12 17.05 -39.63
C LEU A 202 -5.01 17.84 -40.29
#